data_27e45b6cf1b9e34897bea89f56167e08
#
_entry.id   27e45b6cf1b9e34897bea89f56167e08
#
_cell.length_a   1.000
_cell.length_b   1.000
_cell.length_c   1.000
_cell.angle_alpha   90.00
_cell.angle_beta   90.00
_cell.angle_gamma   90.00
#
_symmetry.space_group_name_H-M   'P 1'
#
loop_
_entity.id
_entity.type
_entity.pdbx_description
1 polymer ?
#
loop_
_entity_poly.entity_id
_entity_poly.type
_entity_poly.pdbx_seq_one_letter_code
_entity_poly.pdbx_strand_id
1 'polypeptide(L)'
;MPAKKITANAVISKRLRSIRAGNDITQAKIAKRLSMTQTAVSRWERQFGTMNAEQIVTYCKIIGANPEEIFAEYCRERSVRR
;
A
#
# COMPACT_ATOMS: atom_id res chain seq x y z
N MET A 1 22.87 -11.70 -13.06
CA MET A 1 21.57 -11.80 -12.38
C MET A 1 20.48 -11.19 -13.21
N PRO A 2 19.36 -11.86 -13.39
CA PRO A 2 18.26 -11.23 -14.10
C PRO A 2 17.73 -10.05 -13.29
N ALA A 3 17.33 -8.99 -13.98
CA ALA A 3 16.72 -7.84 -13.34
C ALA A 3 15.44 -8.27 -12.63
N LYS A 4 15.22 -7.73 -11.44
CA LYS A 4 14.03 -8.00 -10.67
C LYS A 4 12.81 -7.45 -11.42
N LYS A 5 11.82 -8.30 -11.66
CA LYS A 5 10.60 -7.87 -12.33
C LYS A 5 9.84 -6.87 -11.44
N ILE A 6 9.53 -5.71 -11.99
CA ILE A 6 8.72 -4.70 -11.31
C ILE A 6 7.25 -5.04 -11.54
N THR A 7 6.52 -5.34 -10.48
CA THR A 7 5.11 -5.69 -10.56
C THR A 7 4.22 -4.51 -10.20
N ALA A 8 2.96 -4.57 -10.62
CA ALA A 8 1.96 -3.57 -10.22
C ALA A 8 1.87 -3.49 -8.70
N ASN A 9 1.92 -4.66 -8.04
CA ASN A 9 1.90 -4.75 -6.59
C ASN A 9 3.04 -3.94 -5.95
N ALA A 10 4.26 -4.08 -6.48
CA ALA A 10 5.43 -3.36 -5.96
C ALA A 10 5.31 -1.85 -6.17
N VAL A 11 4.81 -1.42 -7.32
CA VAL A 11 4.63 0.00 -7.65
C VAL A 11 3.64 0.65 -6.68
N ILE A 12 2.51 0.02 -6.47
CA ILE A 12 1.47 0.57 -5.59
C ILE A 12 1.91 0.53 -4.13
N SER A 13 2.58 -0.54 -3.70
CA SER A 13 3.12 -0.63 -2.35
C SER A 13 4.08 0.51 -2.06
N LYS A 14 4.98 0.82 -2.99
CA LYS A 14 5.91 1.95 -2.87
C LYS A 14 5.16 3.28 -2.81
N ARG A 15 4.14 3.44 -3.64
CA ARG A 15 3.29 4.63 -3.67
C ARG A 15 2.64 4.89 -2.31
N LEU A 16 2.08 3.86 -1.70
CA LEU A 16 1.44 3.97 -0.39
C LEU A 16 2.43 4.37 0.69
N ARG A 17 3.62 3.77 0.69
CA ARG A 17 4.67 4.14 1.65
C ARG A 17 5.08 5.61 1.49
N SER A 18 5.19 6.08 0.26
CA SER A 18 5.55 7.48 -0.03
C SER A 18 4.50 8.44 0.48
N ILE A 19 3.22 8.15 0.28
CA ILE A 19 2.13 8.99 0.77
C ILE A 19 2.13 9.01 2.30
N ARG A 20 2.26 7.85 2.92
CA ARG A 20 2.30 7.73 4.38
C ARG A 20 3.45 8.57 4.96
N ALA A 21 4.65 8.38 4.45
CA ALA A 21 5.84 9.09 4.92
C ALA A 21 5.73 10.60 4.68
N GLY A 22 5.18 10.98 3.52
CA GLY A 22 4.96 12.39 3.20
C GLY A 22 3.99 13.09 4.13
N ASN A 23 3.09 12.34 4.76
CA ASN A 23 2.13 12.85 5.73
C ASN A 23 2.59 12.61 7.18
N ASP A 24 3.85 12.24 7.39
CA ASP A 24 4.46 12.03 8.71
C ASP A 24 3.73 10.99 9.57
N ILE A 25 3.20 9.96 8.93
CA ILE A 25 2.49 8.89 9.64
C ILE A 25 3.40 7.66 9.71
N THR A 26 3.65 7.17 10.94
CA THR A 26 4.49 5.99 11.13
C THR A 26 3.68 4.69 11.04
N GLN A 27 4.35 3.59 10.73
CA GLN A 27 3.73 2.25 10.76
C GLN A 27 3.19 1.93 12.16
N ALA A 28 3.93 2.32 13.20
CA ALA A 28 3.52 2.09 14.58
C ALA A 28 2.19 2.79 14.90
N LYS A 29 2.00 3.99 14.37
CA LYS A 29 0.78 4.76 14.56
C LYS A 29 -0.43 4.07 13.91
N ILE A 30 -0.22 3.55 12.69
CA ILE A 30 -1.26 2.81 11.98
C ILE A 30 -1.60 1.53 12.73
N ALA A 31 -0.59 0.78 13.16
CA ALA A 31 -0.77 -0.45 13.90
C ALA A 31 -1.59 -0.23 15.18
N LYS A 32 -1.26 0.81 15.92
CA LYS A 32 -1.99 1.17 17.14
C LYS A 32 -3.45 1.51 16.83
N ARG A 33 -3.68 2.31 15.78
CA ARG A 33 -5.03 2.73 15.41
C ARG A 33 -5.91 1.58 14.96
N LEU A 34 -5.33 0.58 14.31
CA LEU A 34 -6.06 -0.58 13.79
C LEU A 34 -6.01 -1.79 14.71
N SER A 35 -5.41 -1.67 15.88
CA SER A 35 -5.21 -2.79 16.81
C SER A 35 -4.50 -3.96 16.14
N MET A 36 -3.45 -3.64 15.37
CA MET A 36 -2.65 -4.62 14.63
C MET A 36 -1.21 -4.56 15.10
N THR A 37 -0.42 -5.56 14.72
CA THR A 37 1.02 -5.51 14.93
C THR A 37 1.67 -4.64 13.86
N GLN A 38 2.80 -4.03 14.18
CA GLN A 38 3.57 -3.28 13.19
C GLN A 38 4.05 -4.19 12.06
N THR A 39 4.35 -5.44 12.37
CA THR A 39 4.73 -6.44 11.36
C THR A 39 3.62 -6.63 10.32
N ALA A 40 2.36 -6.66 10.75
CA ALA A 40 1.23 -6.80 9.83
C ALA A 40 1.10 -5.57 8.92
N VAL A 41 1.26 -4.36 9.46
CA VAL A 41 1.25 -3.13 8.67
C VAL A 41 2.39 -3.11 7.67
N SER A 42 3.59 -3.50 8.11
CA SER A 42 4.77 -3.59 7.25
C SER A 42 4.52 -4.56 6.08
N ARG A 43 3.85 -5.67 6.34
CA ARG A 43 3.50 -6.64 5.31
C ARG A 43 2.56 -6.03 4.27
N TRP A 44 1.55 -5.29 4.70
CA TRP A 44 0.65 -4.58 3.78
C TRP A 44 1.43 -3.62 2.89
N GLU A 45 2.42 -2.93 3.46
CA GLU A 45 3.21 -1.94 2.73
C GLU A 45 4.25 -2.55 1.79
N ARG A 46 4.56 -3.82 1.96
CA ARG A 46 5.45 -4.53 1.03
C ARG A 46 4.68 -5.22 -0.08
N GLN A 47 3.46 -5.63 0.21
CA GLN A 47 2.64 -6.39 -0.73
C GLN A 47 1.20 -5.88 -0.69
N PHE A 48 0.94 -4.86 -1.49
CA PHE A 48 -0.39 -4.27 -1.60
C PHE A 48 -1.47 -5.34 -1.83
N GLY A 49 -1.18 -6.34 -2.65
CA GLY A 49 -2.13 -7.41 -2.98
C GLY A 49 -2.52 -8.32 -1.81
N THR A 50 -1.88 -8.18 -0.64
CA THR A 50 -2.26 -8.95 0.55
C THR A 50 -3.42 -8.32 1.32
N MET A 51 -3.77 -7.07 0.99
CA MET A 51 -4.91 -6.40 1.61
C MET A 51 -6.20 -6.73 0.86
N ASN A 52 -7.28 -6.99 1.62
CA ASN A 52 -8.59 -7.08 1.01
C ASN A 52 -9.14 -5.67 0.76
N ALA A 53 -10.27 -5.57 0.06
CA ALA A 53 -10.83 -4.28 -0.33
C ALA A 53 -11.10 -3.36 0.88
N GLU A 54 -11.65 -3.90 1.95
CA GLU A 54 -11.95 -3.13 3.16
C GLU A 54 -10.66 -2.62 3.83
N GLN A 55 -9.63 -3.45 3.88
CA GLN A 55 -8.33 -3.06 4.43
C GLN A 55 -7.69 -1.96 3.61
N ILE A 56 -7.78 -2.02 2.29
CA ILE A 56 -7.27 -0.98 1.39
C ILE A 56 -7.95 0.36 1.68
N VAL A 57 -9.28 0.36 1.80
CA VAL A 57 -10.04 1.59 2.10
C VAL A 57 -9.62 2.16 3.44
N THR A 58 -9.55 1.32 4.46
CA THR A 58 -9.18 1.74 5.81
C THR A 58 -7.77 2.30 5.87
N TYR A 59 -6.81 1.60 5.28
CA TYR A 59 -5.42 2.03 5.25
C TYR A 59 -5.27 3.36 4.50
N CYS A 60 -5.87 3.47 3.32
CA CYS A 60 -5.79 4.70 2.53
C CYS A 60 -6.36 5.90 3.27
N LYS A 61 -7.47 5.74 3.96
CA LYS A 61 -8.06 6.83 4.75
C LYS A 61 -7.12 7.30 5.85
N ILE A 62 -6.43 6.38 6.51
CA ILE A 62 -5.50 6.74 7.59
C ILE A 62 -4.31 7.54 7.05
N ILE A 63 -3.75 7.13 5.92
CA ILE A 63 -2.57 7.80 5.36
C ILE A 63 -2.90 9.06 4.54
N GLY A 64 -4.16 9.33 4.29
CA GLY A 64 -4.59 10.49 3.51
C GLY A 64 -4.60 10.24 2.00
N ALA A 65 -4.69 9.00 1.56
CA ALA A 65 -4.79 8.64 0.15
C ALA A 65 -6.25 8.38 -0.23
N ASN A 66 -6.57 8.59 -1.51
CA ASN A 66 -7.89 8.25 -2.04
C ASN A 66 -7.86 6.79 -2.51
N PRO A 67 -8.62 5.88 -1.86
CA PRO A 67 -8.58 4.47 -2.22
C PRO A 67 -9.03 4.18 -3.64
N GLU A 68 -9.96 4.96 -4.19
CA GLU A 68 -10.41 4.79 -5.57
C GLU A 68 -9.28 5.08 -6.55
N GLU A 69 -8.53 6.16 -6.31
CA GLU A 69 -7.38 6.51 -7.14
C GLU A 69 -6.27 5.47 -7.04
N ILE A 70 -5.99 4.97 -5.85
CA ILE A 70 -4.99 3.93 -5.63
C ILE A 70 -5.37 2.66 -6.37
N PHE A 71 -6.62 2.25 -6.28
CA PHE A 71 -7.09 1.06 -6.97
C PHE A 71 -7.06 1.22 -8.49
N ALA A 72 -7.43 2.42 -8.99
CA ALA A 72 -7.34 2.72 -10.41
C ALA A 72 -5.90 2.69 -10.92
N GLU A 73 -4.95 3.22 -10.14
CA GLU A 73 -3.52 3.12 -10.45
C GLU A 73 -3.06 1.67 -10.51
N TYR A 74 -3.49 0.86 -9.55
CA TYR A 74 -3.16 -0.56 -9.54
C TYR A 74 -3.66 -1.26 -10.82
N CYS A 75 -4.89 -0.99 -11.22
CA CYS A 75 -5.46 -1.56 -12.44
C CYS A 75 -4.66 -1.15 -13.68
N ARG A 76 -4.28 0.12 -13.78
CA ARG A 76 -3.46 0.62 -14.89
C ARG A 76 -2.09 -0.04 -14.94
N GLU A 77 -1.41 -0.10 -13.78
CA GLU A 77 -0.10 -0.72 -13.69
C GLU A 77 -0.16 -2.20 -14.07
N ARG A 78 -1.20 -2.87 -13.64
CA ARG A 78 -1.39 -4.28 -13.96
C ARG A 78 -1.61 -4.51 -15.45
N SER A 79 -2.33 -3.62 -16.14
CA SER A 79 -2.53 -3.69 -17.59
C SER A 79 -1.22 -3.51 -18.35
N VAL A 80 -0.35 -2.63 -17.89
CA VAL A 80 0.92 -2.31 -18.54
C VAL A 80 1.98 -3.38 -18.25
N ARG A 81 1.95 -3.97 -17.05
CA ARG A 81 3.01 -4.87 -16.55
C ARG A 81 2.57 -6.33 -16.52
N ARG A 82 2.09 -6.84 -17.59
CA ARG A 82 1.69 -8.25 -17.68
C ARG A 82 2.87 -9.21 -17.63
#